data_f09f3edc1a330ba0237527b382c54077
#
_entry.id   f09f3edc1a330ba0237527b382c54077
#
_cell.length_a   1.000
_cell.length_b   1.000
_cell.length_c   1.000
_cell.angle_alpha   90.00
_cell.angle_beta   90.00
_cell.angle_gamma   90.00
#
_symmetry.space_group_name_H-M   'P 1'
#
loop_
_entity.id
_entity.type
_entity.pdbx_description
1 polymer ?
#
loop_
_entity_poly.entity_id
_entity_poly.type
_entity_poly.pdbx_seq_one_letter_code
_entity_poly.pdbx_strand_id
1 'polypeptide(L)'
;MNTVYNNYLTTYASRQITKYDTHKKSELRSVYNSIVKLNKDTPWYLPTTNKDTQHYAVDLKENARELHNTIAQIGGLETDGLFRKKSAYSTDDDIVEASYIGSDTTTGASPEFDIEVKQLATPQENLGYFLPDLATTLAPATYSFDIAINDMNYEFQFNIGEGDTNRQITERLSRLINNADIGITADVTESDSRYALRLTSDATGVPNGKAYHFQVSDDHTSKTSGVVDYLGLNYVSRPAGNARFFLNGEERTASSNHFTIGKLFDVQLKAVSPEDQPTHVGLKTDTESITDNIIQLVGSYNEFIKTASSYLETQSRSKQLIHEFSSIASHYGTS
;
A
#
# COMPACT_ATOMS: atom_id res chain seq x y z
N MET A 1 3.06 -44.12 -1.34
CA MET A 1 2.94 -44.85 -2.63
C MET A 1 1.50 -45.21 -3.00
N ASN A 2 0.59 -45.46 -2.04
CA ASN A 2 -0.81 -45.82 -2.36
C ASN A 2 -1.68 -44.73 -3.01
N THR A 3 -1.40 -43.45 -2.72
CA THR A 3 -2.25 -42.34 -3.20
C THR A 3 -2.05 -42.02 -4.68
N VAL A 4 -0.81 -42.09 -5.15
CA VAL A 4 -0.48 -41.84 -6.57
C VAL A 4 -0.98 -43.00 -7.45
N TYR A 5 -0.83 -44.21 -6.94
CA TYR A 5 -1.32 -45.43 -7.63
C TYR A 5 -2.85 -45.46 -7.74
N ASN A 6 -3.55 -45.08 -6.67
CA ASN A 6 -5.02 -44.99 -6.69
C ASN A 6 -5.55 -43.87 -7.59
N ASN A 7 -4.87 -42.75 -7.63
CA ASN A 7 -5.26 -41.65 -8.52
C ASN A 7 -5.05 -42.02 -10.00
N TYR A 8 -3.97 -42.75 -10.31
CA TYR A 8 -3.71 -43.21 -11.66
C TYR A 8 -4.74 -44.25 -12.12
N LEU A 9 -5.09 -45.18 -11.24
CA LEU A 9 -6.11 -46.21 -11.52
C LEU A 9 -7.52 -45.61 -11.69
N THR A 10 -7.87 -44.62 -10.88
CA THR A 10 -9.19 -43.95 -10.99
C THR A 10 -9.31 -43.04 -12.20
N THR A 11 -8.21 -42.48 -12.67
CA THR A 11 -8.22 -41.51 -13.80
C THR A 11 -8.12 -42.20 -15.15
N TYR A 12 -7.39 -43.32 -15.26
CA TYR A 12 -7.05 -43.96 -16.52
C TYR A 12 -7.56 -45.41 -16.69
N ALA A 13 -8.11 -46.02 -15.65
CA ALA A 13 -8.74 -47.33 -15.80
C ALA A 13 -10.13 -47.20 -16.42
N SER A 14 -10.41 -47.94 -17.48
CA SER A 14 -11.74 -47.97 -18.09
C SER A 14 -12.77 -48.48 -17.09
N ARG A 15 -13.92 -47.84 -16.98
CA ARG A 15 -15.01 -48.10 -15.99
C ARG A 15 -15.68 -49.48 -16.08
N GLN A 16 -15.12 -50.41 -16.86
CA GLN A 16 -15.73 -51.75 -17.06
C GLN A 16 -14.90 -52.92 -16.52
N ILE A 17 -13.96 -52.67 -15.59
CA ILE A 17 -13.22 -53.75 -14.97
C ILE A 17 -14.03 -54.29 -13.79
N THR A 18 -14.51 -55.49 -13.91
CA THR A 18 -15.18 -56.21 -12.82
C THR A 18 -14.15 -56.74 -11.84
N LYS A 19 -14.57 -57.06 -10.59
CA LYS A 19 -13.73 -57.59 -9.49
C LYS A 19 -12.91 -58.84 -9.87
N TYR A 20 -13.20 -59.43 -11.01
CA TYR A 20 -12.63 -60.70 -11.51
C TYR A 20 -11.82 -60.51 -12.82
N ASP A 21 -11.76 -59.32 -13.34
CA ASP A 21 -10.91 -59.01 -14.51
C ASP A 21 -9.46 -58.82 -14.01
N THR A 22 -8.71 -59.88 -14.04
CA THR A 22 -7.25 -59.78 -13.95
C THR A 22 -6.79 -59.00 -15.19
N HIS A 23 -6.03 -57.96 -15.00
CA HIS A 23 -5.50 -57.11 -16.06
C HIS A 23 -5.00 -57.93 -17.24
N LYS A 24 -5.53 -57.66 -18.42
CA LYS A 24 -5.04 -58.33 -19.63
C LYS A 24 -3.54 -58.06 -19.80
N LYS A 25 -2.79 -59.09 -20.12
CA LYS A 25 -1.34 -58.99 -20.29
C LYS A 25 -0.94 -57.88 -21.27
N SER A 26 -1.79 -57.58 -22.26
CA SER A 26 -1.62 -56.48 -23.20
C SER A 26 -1.73 -55.10 -22.55
N GLU A 27 -2.64 -54.90 -21.59
CA GLU A 27 -2.86 -53.63 -20.87
C GLU A 27 -1.74 -53.35 -19.90
N LEU A 28 -1.30 -54.37 -19.13
CA LEU A 28 -0.13 -54.30 -18.28
C LEU A 28 1.13 -53.96 -19.08
N ARG A 29 1.26 -54.53 -20.29
CA ARG A 29 2.38 -54.27 -21.18
C ARG A 29 2.35 -52.83 -21.76
N SER A 30 1.12 -52.34 -22.04
CA SER A 30 0.92 -50.94 -22.48
C SER A 30 1.28 -49.94 -21.39
N VAL A 31 0.82 -50.17 -20.16
CA VAL A 31 1.14 -49.35 -18.97
C VAL A 31 2.66 -49.39 -18.70
N TYR A 32 3.26 -50.60 -18.72
CA TYR A 32 4.69 -50.73 -18.59
C TYR A 32 5.46 -49.98 -19.67
N ASN A 33 5.07 -50.08 -20.92
CA ASN A 33 5.71 -49.36 -22.04
C ASN A 33 5.54 -47.87 -21.91
N SER A 34 4.39 -47.38 -21.42
CA SER A 34 4.15 -45.97 -21.14
C SER A 34 5.02 -45.44 -20.01
N ILE A 35 5.20 -46.22 -18.94
CA ILE A 35 6.11 -45.89 -17.85
C ILE A 35 7.58 -45.88 -18.32
N VAL A 36 7.97 -46.87 -19.13
CA VAL A 36 9.32 -46.94 -19.70
C VAL A 36 9.56 -45.75 -20.65
N LYS A 37 8.57 -45.35 -21.44
CA LYS A 37 8.66 -44.20 -22.32
C LYS A 37 8.78 -42.90 -21.52
N LEU A 38 7.94 -42.72 -20.50
CA LEU A 38 8.02 -41.60 -19.56
C LEU A 38 9.42 -41.54 -18.90
N ASN A 39 9.95 -42.67 -18.49
CA ASN A 39 11.27 -42.76 -17.89
C ASN A 39 12.43 -42.49 -18.89
N LYS A 40 12.24 -42.76 -20.17
CA LYS A 40 13.22 -42.42 -21.23
C LYS A 40 13.17 -40.92 -21.58
N ASP A 41 11.99 -40.33 -21.56
CA ASP A 41 11.79 -38.93 -21.93
C ASP A 41 12.02 -37.99 -20.72
N THR A 42 12.00 -38.54 -19.49
CA THR A 42 12.33 -37.78 -18.26
C THR A 42 13.83 -37.93 -17.97
N PRO A 43 14.58 -36.86 -17.93
CA PRO A 43 16.00 -36.95 -17.57
C PRO A 43 16.13 -37.38 -16.12
N TRP A 44 16.44 -38.67 -15.91
CA TRP A 44 16.81 -39.17 -14.57
C TRP A 44 18.19 -38.66 -14.22
N TYR A 45 18.25 -37.72 -13.30
CA TYR A 45 19.51 -37.37 -12.67
C TYR A 45 19.78 -38.36 -11.53
N LEU A 46 20.83 -39.15 -11.66
CA LEU A 46 21.37 -39.86 -10.49
C LEU A 46 21.78 -38.81 -9.46
N PRO A 47 21.28 -38.91 -8.21
CA PRO A 47 21.67 -37.96 -7.17
C PRO A 47 23.20 -38.05 -7.06
N THR A 48 23.88 -36.99 -7.45
CA THR A 48 25.33 -36.89 -7.22
C THR A 48 25.59 -36.63 -5.75
N THR A 49 26.59 -37.32 -5.20
CA THR A 49 27.10 -37.08 -3.84
C THR A 49 28.02 -35.87 -3.76
N ASN A 50 28.42 -35.33 -4.91
CA ASN A 50 29.24 -34.13 -4.97
C ASN A 50 28.41 -32.91 -4.58
N LYS A 51 28.77 -32.27 -3.46
CA LYS A 51 28.09 -31.10 -2.92
C LYS A 51 28.12 -29.90 -3.87
N ASP A 52 29.21 -29.69 -4.59
CA ASP A 52 29.38 -28.57 -5.51
C ASP A 52 28.41 -28.71 -6.69
N THR A 53 28.24 -29.93 -7.22
CA THR A 53 27.25 -30.20 -8.26
C THR A 53 25.83 -30.05 -7.77
N GLN A 54 25.55 -30.39 -6.51
CA GLN A 54 24.23 -30.19 -5.91
C GLN A 54 23.95 -28.70 -5.72
N HIS A 55 24.90 -27.91 -5.20
CA HIS A 55 24.78 -26.47 -5.07
C HIS A 55 24.54 -25.80 -6.44
N TYR A 56 25.37 -26.15 -7.43
CA TYR A 56 25.19 -25.65 -8.78
C TYR A 56 23.79 -25.94 -9.35
N ALA A 57 23.27 -27.14 -9.18
CA ALA A 57 21.95 -27.52 -9.67
C ALA A 57 20.84 -26.73 -8.96
N VAL A 58 20.99 -26.42 -7.67
CA VAL A 58 20.07 -25.59 -6.91
C VAL A 58 20.14 -24.14 -7.40
N ASP A 59 21.34 -23.57 -7.49
CA ASP A 59 21.56 -22.19 -7.92
C ASP A 59 21.05 -21.96 -9.35
N LEU A 60 21.31 -22.89 -10.25
CA LEU A 60 20.81 -22.84 -11.63
C LEU A 60 19.28 -22.87 -11.68
N LYS A 61 18.66 -23.74 -10.88
CA LYS A 61 17.20 -23.84 -10.78
C LYS A 61 16.59 -22.55 -10.22
N GLU A 62 17.18 -21.98 -9.16
CA GLU A 62 16.65 -20.76 -8.55
C GLU A 62 16.82 -19.56 -9.50
N ASN A 63 17.96 -19.39 -10.16
CA ASN A 63 18.15 -18.33 -11.14
C ASN A 63 17.25 -18.50 -12.38
N ALA A 64 17.02 -19.74 -12.83
CA ALA A 64 16.06 -20.01 -13.90
C ALA A 64 14.62 -19.66 -13.47
N ARG A 65 14.26 -19.94 -12.22
CA ARG A 65 12.96 -19.59 -11.66
C ARG A 65 12.79 -18.07 -11.51
N GLU A 66 13.82 -17.38 -11.06
CA GLU A 66 13.82 -15.91 -10.98
C GLU A 66 13.66 -15.28 -12.35
N LEU A 67 14.44 -15.72 -13.34
CA LEU A 67 14.30 -15.26 -14.73
C LEU A 67 12.90 -15.55 -15.28
N HIS A 68 12.37 -16.76 -15.05
CA HIS A 68 11.01 -17.11 -15.46
C HIS A 68 9.95 -16.18 -14.80
N ASN A 69 10.10 -15.91 -13.51
CA ASN A 69 9.18 -15.01 -12.78
C ASN A 69 9.28 -13.58 -13.31
N THR A 70 10.49 -13.09 -13.59
CA THR A 70 10.72 -11.78 -14.20
C THR A 70 10.07 -11.69 -15.59
N ILE A 71 10.26 -12.70 -16.44
CA ILE A 71 9.61 -12.77 -17.76
C ILE A 71 8.09 -12.81 -17.62
N ALA A 72 7.55 -13.60 -16.66
CA ALA A 72 6.12 -13.69 -16.43
C ALA A 72 5.50 -12.36 -15.94
N GLN A 73 6.24 -11.61 -15.13
CA GLN A 73 5.83 -10.27 -14.68
C GLN A 73 5.84 -9.24 -15.82
N ILE A 74 6.82 -9.32 -16.71
CA ILE A 74 6.96 -8.41 -17.86
C ILE A 74 6.01 -8.79 -18.99
N GLY A 75 5.94 -10.10 -19.29
CA GLY A 75 5.22 -10.64 -20.43
C GLY A 75 3.86 -11.21 -20.10
N GLY A 76 3.23 -10.84 -18.94
CA GLY A 76 1.95 -11.44 -18.51
C GLY A 76 1.12 -11.87 -19.74
N LEU A 77 0.43 -13.00 -19.69
CA LEU A 77 -0.25 -13.68 -20.82
C LEU A 77 -1.11 -12.79 -21.74
N GLU A 78 -1.21 -11.50 -21.44
CA GLU A 78 -1.78 -10.44 -22.26
C GLU A 78 -0.65 -9.46 -22.64
N THR A 79 -0.08 -9.69 -23.78
CA THR A 79 1.17 -9.15 -24.37
C THR A 79 1.24 -7.64 -24.55
N ASP A 80 0.25 -6.88 -24.17
CA ASP A 80 0.21 -5.42 -24.36
C ASP A 80 0.43 -4.60 -23.06
N GLY A 81 0.43 -5.24 -21.89
CA GLY A 81 0.40 -4.55 -20.60
C GLY A 81 1.60 -3.67 -20.31
N LEU A 82 2.83 -4.16 -20.57
CA LEU A 82 4.06 -3.46 -20.22
C LEU A 82 4.23 -2.13 -20.96
N PHE A 83 4.04 -2.15 -22.28
CA PHE A 83 4.25 -0.98 -23.14
C PHE A 83 3.08 -0.01 -23.13
N ARG A 84 1.92 -0.41 -22.59
CA ARG A 84 0.74 0.43 -22.42
C ARG A 84 0.61 1.03 -21.03
N LYS A 85 1.53 0.70 -20.12
CA LYS A 85 1.52 1.24 -18.78
C LYS A 85 1.54 2.76 -18.81
N LYS A 86 0.58 3.36 -18.11
CA LYS A 86 0.41 4.81 -18.02
C LYS A 86 0.79 5.30 -16.66
N SER A 87 1.41 6.47 -16.61
CA SER A 87 1.60 7.24 -15.40
C SER A 87 0.93 8.60 -15.55
N ALA A 88 0.48 9.18 -14.46
CA ALA A 88 0.04 10.56 -14.47
C ALA A 88 1.24 11.49 -14.63
N TYR A 89 1.00 12.66 -15.18
CA TYR A 89 1.91 13.79 -15.11
C TYR A 89 1.13 15.03 -14.70
N SER A 90 1.78 15.92 -14.00
CA SER A 90 1.33 17.26 -13.69
C SER A 90 2.25 18.27 -14.36
N THR A 91 1.75 19.41 -14.74
CA THR A 91 2.60 20.52 -15.22
C THR A 91 3.31 21.24 -14.08
N ASP A 92 2.81 21.07 -12.84
CA ASP A 92 3.40 21.62 -11.62
C ASP A 92 3.14 20.69 -10.43
N ASP A 93 4.09 19.81 -10.16
CA ASP A 93 4.02 18.81 -9.06
C ASP A 93 4.17 19.46 -7.66
N ASP A 94 4.61 20.71 -7.57
CA ASP A 94 4.68 21.45 -6.31
C ASP A 94 3.32 22.01 -5.90
N ILE A 95 2.40 22.18 -6.85
CA ILE A 95 1.02 22.62 -6.60
C ILE A 95 0.08 21.41 -6.52
N VAL A 96 0.13 20.55 -7.54
CA VAL A 96 -0.76 19.37 -7.63
C VAL A 96 0.06 18.16 -8.04
N GLU A 97 0.18 17.20 -7.15
CA GLU A 97 0.73 15.89 -7.46
C GLU A 97 -0.39 14.94 -7.85
N ALA A 98 -0.18 14.16 -8.91
CA ALA A 98 -1.16 13.19 -9.37
C ALA A 98 -0.52 11.86 -9.69
N SER A 99 -1.17 10.76 -9.30
CA SER A 99 -0.81 9.41 -9.69
C SER A 99 -1.96 8.70 -10.41
N TYR A 100 -1.63 7.82 -11.34
CA TYR A 100 -2.63 7.06 -12.09
C TYR A 100 -2.97 5.76 -11.35
N ILE A 101 -4.24 5.58 -11.02
CA ILE A 101 -4.78 4.40 -10.33
C ILE A 101 -5.75 3.59 -11.18
N GLY A 102 -5.96 3.99 -12.44
CA GLY A 102 -6.82 3.28 -13.39
C GLY A 102 -6.21 1.99 -13.91
N SER A 103 -7.02 1.18 -14.61
CA SER A 103 -6.52 0.00 -15.33
C SER A 103 -6.03 0.40 -16.72
N ASP A 104 -4.97 -0.27 -17.21
CA ASP A 104 -4.35 -0.01 -18.53
C ASP A 104 -5.27 -0.34 -19.72
N THR A 105 -6.45 -0.90 -19.44
CA THR A 105 -7.44 -1.31 -20.47
C THR A 105 -8.36 -0.18 -20.95
N THR A 106 -8.14 1.05 -20.51
CA THR A 106 -8.99 2.18 -20.92
C THR A 106 -8.73 2.50 -22.39
N THR A 107 -9.59 1.99 -23.28
CA THR A 107 -9.60 2.32 -24.70
C THR A 107 -10.39 3.62 -24.89
N GLY A 108 -9.73 4.69 -25.31
CA GLY A 108 -10.36 5.99 -25.54
C GLY A 108 -9.35 7.14 -25.51
N ALA A 109 -9.84 8.37 -25.56
CA ALA A 109 -9.04 9.56 -25.34
C ALA A 109 -8.40 9.50 -23.95
N SER A 110 -7.11 9.86 -23.85
CA SER A 110 -6.43 9.92 -22.56
C SER A 110 -7.16 10.90 -21.66
N PRO A 111 -7.61 10.49 -20.47
CA PRO A 111 -8.25 11.41 -19.56
C PRO A 111 -7.25 12.48 -19.12
N GLU A 112 -7.68 13.73 -19.16
CA GLU A 112 -6.91 14.90 -18.75
C GLU A 112 -7.84 15.92 -18.10
N PHE A 113 -7.31 16.76 -17.24
CA PHE A 113 -8.07 17.84 -16.61
C PHE A 113 -7.15 18.97 -16.16
N ASP A 114 -7.76 20.14 -16.03
CA ASP A 114 -7.12 21.32 -15.46
C ASP A 114 -7.63 21.54 -14.03
N ILE A 115 -6.72 21.82 -13.10
CA ILE A 115 -7.06 22.10 -11.71
C ILE A 115 -6.38 23.40 -11.24
N GLU A 116 -7.16 24.32 -10.70
CA GLU A 116 -6.67 25.55 -10.10
C GLU A 116 -7.04 25.58 -8.62
N VAL A 117 -6.05 25.50 -7.76
CA VAL A 117 -6.23 25.45 -6.30
C VAL A 117 -6.39 26.86 -5.75
N LYS A 118 -7.54 27.18 -5.18
CA LYS A 118 -7.81 28.49 -4.54
C LYS A 118 -7.54 28.47 -3.03
N GLN A 119 -7.72 27.32 -2.39
CA GLN A 119 -7.53 27.13 -0.96
C GLN A 119 -7.26 25.67 -0.65
N LEU A 120 -6.31 25.41 0.23
CA LEU A 120 -6.08 24.08 0.78
C LEU A 120 -7.04 23.79 1.95
N ALA A 121 -7.35 22.51 2.12
CA ALA A 121 -8.02 22.06 3.34
C ALA A 121 -7.09 22.18 4.54
N THR A 122 -7.63 22.65 5.66
CA THR A 122 -6.90 22.86 6.91
C THR A 122 -7.53 22.06 8.05
N PRO A 123 -6.74 21.53 9.00
CA PRO A 123 -7.27 20.89 10.19
C PRO A 123 -7.88 21.92 11.15
N GLN A 124 -8.77 21.49 12.04
CA GLN A 124 -9.19 22.26 13.20
C GLN A 124 -8.11 22.26 14.25
N GLU A 125 -7.90 23.42 14.87
CA GLU A 125 -7.03 23.58 16.03
C GLU A 125 -7.78 24.26 17.18
N ASN A 126 -7.80 23.60 18.33
CA ASN A 126 -8.18 24.21 19.56
C ASN A 126 -6.93 24.49 20.39
N LEU A 127 -6.77 25.72 20.86
CA LEU A 127 -5.63 26.14 21.69
C LEU A 127 -6.13 26.60 23.04
N GLY A 128 -5.79 25.84 24.07
CA GLY A 128 -6.14 26.18 25.46
C GLY A 128 -5.43 27.45 25.97
N TYR A 129 -5.79 27.84 27.18
CA TYR A 129 -5.17 29.00 27.82
C TYR A 129 -3.73 28.70 28.24
N PHE A 130 -2.86 29.70 28.05
CA PHE A 130 -1.47 29.63 28.54
C PHE A 130 -1.45 29.85 30.05
N LEU A 131 -1.33 28.79 30.82
CA LEU A 131 -1.29 28.81 32.28
C LEU A 131 0.14 28.71 32.79
N PRO A 132 0.50 29.44 33.89
CA PRO A 132 1.82 29.36 34.49
C PRO A 132 2.09 27.97 35.09
N ASP A 133 3.38 27.57 35.16
CA ASP A 133 3.77 26.31 35.83
C ASP A 133 3.71 26.47 37.35
N LEU A 134 2.51 26.60 37.87
CA LEU A 134 2.20 26.70 39.27
C LEU A 134 1.17 25.62 39.63
N ALA A 135 0.97 25.38 40.93
CA ALA A 135 -0.08 24.48 41.40
C ALA A 135 -1.42 24.90 40.80
N THR A 136 -2.18 23.92 40.30
CA THR A 136 -3.51 24.17 39.77
C THR A 136 -4.47 24.67 40.82
N THR A 137 -5.45 25.47 40.42
CA THR A 137 -6.55 25.90 41.31
C THR A 137 -7.71 24.91 41.28
N LEU A 138 -7.66 23.87 40.43
CA LEU A 138 -8.64 22.79 40.43
C LEU A 138 -8.50 21.95 41.70
N ALA A 139 -9.62 21.59 42.32
CA ALA A 139 -9.60 20.76 43.55
C ALA A 139 -9.11 19.33 43.19
N PRO A 140 -8.40 18.66 44.14
CA PRO A 140 -8.03 17.27 43.95
C PRO A 140 -9.27 16.39 43.80
N ALA A 141 -9.42 15.78 42.60
CA ALA A 141 -10.57 14.92 42.26
C ALA A 141 -10.29 14.13 41.00
N THR A 142 -11.17 13.17 40.67
CA THR A 142 -11.26 12.60 39.33
C THR A 142 -12.12 13.50 38.48
N TYR A 143 -11.54 14.00 37.40
CA TYR A 143 -12.22 14.82 36.39
C TYR A 143 -12.53 14.01 35.14
N SER A 144 -13.58 14.40 34.44
CA SER A 144 -13.84 13.92 33.08
C SER A 144 -14.26 15.06 32.15
N PHE A 145 -14.08 14.83 30.86
CA PHE A 145 -14.54 15.71 29.80
C PHE A 145 -14.78 14.85 28.55
N ASP A 146 -15.52 15.41 27.60
CA ASP A 146 -15.93 14.72 26.39
C ASP A 146 -15.30 15.34 25.15
N ILE A 147 -14.90 14.50 24.21
CA ILE A 147 -14.52 14.89 22.86
C ILE A 147 -15.48 14.22 21.87
N ALA A 148 -16.26 15.03 21.17
CA ALA A 148 -17.14 14.58 20.10
C ALA A 148 -16.42 14.73 18.75
N ILE A 149 -16.21 13.60 18.04
CA ILE A 149 -15.58 13.52 16.72
C ILE A 149 -16.17 12.33 15.94
N ASN A 150 -16.32 12.47 14.63
CA ASN A 150 -16.80 11.38 13.75
C ASN A 150 -18.11 10.72 14.21
N ASP A 151 -19.08 11.51 14.69
CA ASP A 151 -20.36 11.06 15.24
C ASP A 151 -20.28 10.19 16.52
N MET A 152 -19.08 10.14 17.13
CA MET A 152 -18.86 9.47 18.39
C MET A 152 -18.49 10.47 19.47
N ASN A 153 -18.83 10.13 20.72
CA ASN A 153 -18.45 10.90 21.88
C ASN A 153 -17.56 10.05 22.78
N TYR A 154 -16.36 10.57 23.08
CA TYR A 154 -15.35 9.90 23.90
C TYR A 154 -15.21 10.62 25.22
N GLU A 155 -15.51 9.95 26.32
CA GLU A 155 -15.28 10.47 27.67
C GLU A 155 -13.86 10.14 28.11
N PHE A 156 -13.11 11.18 28.49
CA PHE A 156 -11.77 11.08 29.07
C PHE A 156 -11.81 11.30 30.57
N GLN A 157 -11.19 10.41 31.36
CA GLN A 157 -11.11 10.52 32.78
C GLN A 157 -9.65 10.57 33.24
N PHE A 158 -9.36 11.46 34.17
CA PHE A 158 -8.02 11.60 34.75
C PHE A 158 -8.10 12.14 36.19
N ASN A 159 -7.04 11.90 36.98
CA ASN A 159 -6.97 12.39 38.36
C ASN A 159 -6.13 13.66 38.42
N ILE A 160 -6.59 14.60 39.25
CA ILE A 160 -5.83 15.73 39.76
C ILE A 160 -5.53 15.46 41.21
N GLY A 161 -4.23 15.43 41.57
CA GLY A 161 -3.73 15.25 42.90
C GLY A 161 -3.45 16.58 43.63
N GLU A 162 -3.21 16.51 44.92
CA GLU A 162 -2.77 17.67 45.67
C GLU A 162 -1.38 18.11 45.23
N GLY A 163 -1.23 19.40 44.87
CA GLY A 163 0.05 19.97 44.39
C GLY A 163 0.39 19.73 42.92
N ASP A 164 -0.51 19.08 42.14
CA ASP A 164 -0.31 18.98 40.71
C ASP A 164 -0.20 20.38 40.07
N THR A 165 0.81 20.56 39.19
CA THR A 165 0.97 21.82 38.44
C THR A 165 0.17 21.82 37.14
N ASN A 166 -0.13 23.02 36.61
CA ASN A 166 -0.82 23.19 35.34
C ASN A 166 -0.05 22.47 34.21
N ARG A 167 1.27 22.53 34.22
CA ARG A 167 2.13 21.83 33.23
C ARG A 167 1.94 20.32 33.35
N GLN A 168 1.99 19.74 34.54
CA GLN A 168 1.83 18.29 34.72
C GLN A 168 0.46 17.80 34.24
N ILE A 169 -0.60 18.59 34.49
CA ILE A 169 -1.96 18.29 34.02
C ILE A 169 -1.98 18.32 32.50
N THR A 170 -1.45 19.36 31.87
CA THR A 170 -1.41 19.51 30.41
C THR A 170 -0.64 18.36 29.73
N GLU A 171 0.53 17.99 30.27
CA GLU A 171 1.34 16.87 29.77
C GLU A 171 0.62 15.52 29.94
N ARG A 172 -0.13 15.35 31.05
CA ARG A 172 -0.92 14.14 31.29
C ARG A 172 -2.07 14.00 30.30
N LEU A 173 -2.78 15.11 30.06
CA LEU A 173 -3.87 15.15 29.08
C LEU A 173 -3.38 14.93 27.66
N SER A 174 -2.25 15.53 27.26
CA SER A 174 -1.63 15.29 25.97
C SER A 174 -1.39 13.78 25.75
N ARG A 175 -0.75 13.11 26.73
CA ARG A 175 -0.53 11.66 26.63
C ARG A 175 -1.82 10.85 26.62
N LEU A 176 -2.82 11.25 27.41
CA LEU A 176 -4.11 10.55 27.50
C LEU A 176 -4.85 10.59 26.16
N ILE A 177 -4.94 11.77 25.54
CA ILE A 177 -5.63 11.97 24.26
C ILE A 177 -4.88 11.26 23.13
N ASN A 178 -3.54 11.42 23.04
CA ASN A 178 -2.74 10.77 22.00
C ASN A 178 -2.80 9.24 22.09
N ASN A 179 -2.82 8.67 23.29
CA ASN A 179 -2.93 7.22 23.46
C ASN A 179 -4.31 6.66 23.08
N ALA A 180 -5.33 7.50 23.03
CA ALA A 180 -6.67 7.07 22.62
C ALA A 180 -6.84 6.94 21.10
N ASP A 181 -5.93 7.55 20.30
CA ASP A 181 -5.90 7.48 18.84
C ASP A 181 -7.28 7.72 18.19
N ILE A 182 -7.94 8.78 18.61
CA ILE A 182 -9.30 9.13 18.16
C ILE A 182 -9.33 10.06 16.93
N GLY A 183 -8.17 10.32 16.31
CA GLY A 183 -8.04 11.27 15.19
C GLY A 183 -7.80 12.71 15.64
N ILE A 184 -7.24 12.89 16.83
CA ILE A 184 -6.80 14.18 17.38
C ILE A 184 -5.40 14.01 17.96
N THR A 185 -4.50 14.89 17.53
CA THR A 185 -3.17 15.03 18.13
C THR A 185 -3.18 16.14 19.19
N ALA A 186 -2.66 15.84 20.37
CA ALA A 186 -2.59 16.75 21.50
C ALA A 186 -1.13 17.10 21.82
N ASP A 187 -0.77 18.37 21.71
CA ASP A 187 0.57 18.88 21.96
C ASP A 187 0.59 19.91 23.09
N VAL A 188 1.64 19.87 23.91
CA VAL A 188 1.88 20.91 24.92
C VAL A 188 2.69 22.04 24.26
N THR A 189 2.11 23.25 24.25
CA THR A 189 2.75 24.45 23.70
C THR A 189 3.21 25.33 24.85
N GLU A 190 4.45 25.82 24.78
CA GLU A 190 5.04 26.74 25.75
C GLU A 190 5.18 28.14 25.15
N SER A 191 4.82 29.17 25.93
CA SER A 191 5.11 30.57 25.65
C SER A 191 5.31 31.33 26.97
N ASP A 192 6.42 32.03 27.10
CA ASP A 192 6.77 32.85 28.29
C ASP A 192 6.64 32.06 29.61
N SER A 193 7.15 30.84 29.67
CA SER A 193 7.06 29.93 30.81
C SER A 193 5.62 29.60 31.23
N ARG A 194 4.68 29.67 30.27
CA ARG A 194 3.29 29.25 30.40
C ARG A 194 3.00 28.11 29.44
N TYR A 195 2.13 27.22 29.82
CA TYR A 195 1.83 26.01 29.09
C TYR A 195 0.37 25.96 28.67
N ALA A 196 0.10 25.60 27.43
CA ALA A 196 -1.23 25.41 26.89
C ALA A 196 -1.32 24.04 26.22
N LEU A 197 -2.49 23.44 26.22
CA LEU A 197 -2.78 22.24 25.44
C LEU A 197 -3.33 22.66 24.09
N ARG A 198 -2.66 22.22 23.01
CA ARG A 198 -3.15 22.35 21.63
C ARG A 198 -3.72 21.03 21.20
N LEU A 199 -4.95 21.05 20.69
CA LEU A 199 -5.62 19.91 20.08
C LEU A 199 -5.77 20.17 18.60
N THR A 200 -5.25 19.30 17.75
CA THR A 200 -5.31 19.42 16.29
C THR A 200 -5.99 18.19 15.71
N SER A 201 -7.00 18.35 14.86
CA SER A 201 -7.56 17.20 14.14
C SER A 201 -6.55 16.64 13.15
N ASP A 202 -6.40 15.31 13.10
CA ASP A 202 -5.50 14.65 12.15
C ASP A 202 -6.02 14.78 10.72
N ALA A 203 -7.34 14.77 10.55
CA ALA A 203 -7.98 15.05 9.27
C ALA A 203 -8.25 16.54 9.08
N THR A 204 -8.22 16.98 7.82
CA THR A 204 -8.54 18.34 7.40
C THR A 204 -10.03 18.48 7.07
N GLY A 205 -10.47 19.72 6.92
CA GLY A 205 -11.82 20.05 6.47
C GLY A 205 -12.91 19.80 7.49
N VAL A 206 -14.13 20.10 7.09
CA VAL A 206 -15.32 19.90 7.91
C VAL A 206 -16.18 18.83 7.26
N PRO A 207 -16.60 17.79 8.00
CA PRO A 207 -17.55 16.80 7.50
C PRO A 207 -18.86 17.47 7.07
N ASN A 208 -19.49 16.96 6.01
CA ASN A 208 -20.74 17.52 5.48
C ASN A 208 -21.81 17.66 6.56
N GLY A 209 -22.39 18.87 6.66
CA GLY A 209 -23.47 19.19 7.61
C GLY A 209 -23.01 19.51 9.03
N LYS A 210 -21.70 19.58 9.29
CA LYS A 210 -21.15 19.95 10.60
C LYS A 210 -20.52 21.35 10.57
N ALA A 211 -20.47 22.00 11.73
CA ALA A 211 -19.79 23.28 11.92
C ALA A 211 -18.33 23.10 12.36
N TYR A 212 -18.00 21.97 12.96
CA TYR A 212 -16.71 21.66 13.55
C TYR A 212 -16.25 20.26 13.14
N HIS A 213 -14.95 20.06 13.11
CA HIS A 213 -14.38 18.73 12.93
C HIS A 213 -14.50 17.92 14.23
N PHE A 214 -14.18 18.54 15.37
CA PHE A 214 -14.39 17.99 16.70
C PHE A 214 -14.85 19.07 17.68
N GLN A 215 -15.46 18.67 18.78
CA GLN A 215 -15.90 19.57 19.86
C GLN A 215 -15.48 18.99 21.21
N VAL A 216 -15.04 19.85 22.12
CA VAL A 216 -14.67 19.49 23.50
C VAL A 216 -15.68 20.12 24.44
N SER A 217 -16.24 19.34 25.34
CA SER A 217 -17.24 19.81 26.32
C SER A 217 -17.21 18.97 27.61
N ASP A 218 -17.91 19.46 28.63
CA ASP A 218 -18.21 18.70 29.87
C ASP A 218 -19.68 18.18 29.87
N ASP A 219 -20.37 18.15 28.72
CA ASP A 219 -21.83 17.93 28.67
C ASP A 219 -22.28 16.54 29.09
N HIS A 220 -21.44 15.52 28.87
CA HIS A 220 -21.75 14.11 29.15
C HIS A 220 -20.76 13.48 30.15
N THR A 221 -20.02 14.31 30.88
CA THR A 221 -19.03 13.84 31.87
C THR A 221 -19.68 13.10 33.02
N SER A 222 -19.08 11.99 33.43
CA SER A 222 -19.53 11.16 34.55
C SER A 222 -18.84 11.51 35.89
N LYS A 223 -17.80 12.36 35.85
CA LYS A 223 -16.98 12.77 37.00
C LYS A 223 -17.06 14.29 37.20
N THR A 224 -16.15 14.83 38.00
CA THR A 224 -16.09 16.28 38.21
C THR A 224 -15.86 17.01 36.90
N SER A 225 -16.69 18.00 36.60
CA SER A 225 -16.61 18.87 35.43
C SER A 225 -15.78 20.13 35.68
N GLY A 226 -15.57 20.95 34.65
CA GLY A 226 -14.93 22.27 34.72
C GLY A 226 -13.50 22.33 34.23
N VAL A 227 -12.91 21.20 33.84
CA VAL A 227 -11.55 21.18 33.29
C VAL A 227 -11.48 21.81 31.88
N VAL A 228 -12.54 21.66 31.07
CA VAL A 228 -12.62 22.25 29.74
C VAL A 228 -12.55 23.77 29.81
N ASP A 229 -13.33 24.38 30.67
CA ASP A 229 -13.33 25.84 30.87
C ASP A 229 -12.02 26.33 31.51
N TYR A 230 -11.49 25.59 32.47
CA TYR A 230 -10.25 25.97 33.17
C TYR A 230 -9.05 26.00 32.22
N LEU A 231 -8.93 24.99 31.36
CA LEU A 231 -7.85 24.89 30.39
C LEU A 231 -8.17 25.59 29.04
N GLY A 232 -9.42 26.00 28.80
CA GLY A 232 -9.85 26.62 27.54
C GLY A 232 -9.87 25.65 26.36
N LEU A 233 -10.12 24.34 26.58
CA LEU A 233 -10.01 23.31 25.54
C LEU A 233 -11.08 23.42 24.45
N ASN A 234 -12.15 24.12 24.71
CA ASN A 234 -13.25 24.39 23.76
C ASN A 234 -12.97 25.59 22.82
N TYR A 235 -11.87 26.34 23.04
CA TYR A 235 -11.55 27.50 22.22
C TYR A 235 -10.92 27.08 20.88
N VAL A 236 -11.67 27.30 19.80
CA VAL A 236 -11.21 27.04 18.43
C VAL A 236 -10.32 28.21 17.98
N SER A 237 -9.01 28.01 17.98
CA SER A 237 -8.01 28.99 17.52
C SER A 237 -7.95 29.06 15.98
N ARG A 238 -8.15 27.93 15.33
CA ARG A 238 -8.23 27.82 13.87
C ARG A 238 -9.34 26.83 13.48
N PRO A 239 -10.41 27.31 12.80
CA PRO A 239 -11.44 26.41 12.32
C PRO A 239 -10.92 25.51 11.20
N ALA A 240 -11.47 24.32 11.06
CA ALA A 240 -11.22 23.46 9.91
C ALA A 240 -11.75 24.14 8.64
N GLY A 241 -11.00 24.02 7.56
CA GLY A 241 -11.36 24.58 6.25
C GLY A 241 -11.33 23.52 5.16
N ASN A 242 -12.30 23.55 4.26
CA ASN A 242 -12.32 22.69 3.08
C ASN A 242 -11.39 23.23 2.00
N ALA A 243 -10.78 22.35 1.21
CA ALA A 243 -10.13 22.75 -0.01
C ALA A 243 -11.16 23.33 -0.99
N ARG A 244 -10.75 24.38 -1.72
CA ARG A 244 -11.54 24.99 -2.81
C ARG A 244 -10.67 25.04 -4.06
N PHE A 245 -11.18 24.53 -5.16
CA PHE A 245 -10.46 24.49 -6.43
C PHE A 245 -11.44 24.53 -7.60
N PHE A 246 -10.96 24.95 -8.76
CA PHE A 246 -11.67 24.79 -10.01
C PHE A 246 -11.16 23.53 -10.71
N LEU A 247 -12.07 22.67 -11.13
CA LEU A 247 -11.79 21.51 -11.95
C LEU A 247 -12.42 21.71 -13.32
N ASN A 248 -11.62 21.85 -14.35
CA ASN A 248 -12.06 22.21 -15.71
C ASN A 248 -12.95 23.47 -15.75
N GLY A 249 -12.63 24.46 -14.90
CA GLY A 249 -13.39 25.70 -14.78
C GLY A 249 -14.63 25.63 -13.88
N GLU A 250 -14.98 24.47 -13.33
CA GLU A 250 -16.09 24.32 -12.37
C GLU A 250 -15.57 24.35 -10.93
N GLU A 251 -16.17 25.19 -10.07
CA GLU A 251 -15.80 25.26 -8.66
C GLU A 251 -16.20 23.97 -7.94
N ARG A 252 -15.24 23.42 -7.19
CA ARG A 252 -15.37 22.20 -6.38
C ARG A 252 -14.80 22.44 -4.98
N THR A 253 -15.29 21.66 -4.03
CA THR A 253 -14.77 21.64 -2.66
C THR A 253 -14.51 20.21 -2.22
N ALA A 254 -13.47 20.03 -1.41
CA ALA A 254 -13.15 18.74 -0.79
C ALA A 254 -12.75 18.95 0.68
N SER A 255 -13.11 18.02 1.55
CA SER A 255 -12.70 18.06 2.96
C SER A 255 -11.23 17.65 3.17
N SER A 256 -10.59 17.13 2.15
CA SER A 256 -9.18 16.71 2.18
C SER A 256 -8.42 17.33 1.03
N ASN A 257 -7.10 17.50 1.21
CA ASN A 257 -6.18 17.82 0.13
C ASN A 257 -5.81 16.61 -0.72
N HIS A 258 -6.23 15.42 -0.30
CA HIS A 258 -6.00 14.15 -0.99
C HIS A 258 -7.34 13.53 -1.36
N PHE A 259 -7.58 13.29 -2.65
CA PHE A 259 -8.82 12.71 -3.18
C PHE A 259 -8.63 12.12 -4.56
N THR A 260 -9.62 11.36 -5.02
CA THR A 260 -9.59 10.73 -6.35
C THR A 260 -10.47 11.47 -7.35
N ILE A 261 -9.99 11.62 -8.60
CA ILE A 261 -10.74 12.16 -9.73
C ILE A 261 -11.06 11.05 -10.73
N GLY A 262 -12.34 10.88 -11.04
CA GLY A 262 -12.82 9.93 -12.05
C GLY A 262 -12.50 8.48 -11.76
N LYS A 263 -12.05 8.12 -10.55
CA LYS A 263 -11.50 6.81 -10.17
C LYS A 263 -10.26 6.40 -11.00
N LEU A 264 -9.61 7.36 -11.63
CA LEU A 264 -8.46 7.17 -12.50
C LEU A 264 -7.22 7.87 -11.96
N PHE A 265 -7.40 8.98 -11.27
CA PHE A 265 -6.31 9.75 -10.69
C PHE A 265 -6.48 9.84 -9.18
N ASP A 266 -5.40 9.60 -8.49
CA ASP A 266 -5.20 9.96 -7.09
C ASP A 266 -4.46 11.28 -7.05
N VAL A 267 -5.05 12.30 -6.40
CA VAL A 267 -4.62 13.70 -6.48
C VAL A 267 -4.32 14.23 -5.09
N GLN A 268 -3.15 14.84 -4.95
CA GLN A 268 -2.71 15.53 -3.74
C GLN A 268 -2.51 17.03 -4.05
N LEU A 269 -3.29 17.89 -3.41
CA LEU A 269 -3.09 19.33 -3.44
C LEU A 269 -2.00 19.72 -2.44
N LYS A 270 -0.96 20.43 -2.90
CA LYS A 270 0.20 20.82 -2.07
C LYS A 270 0.26 22.32 -1.81
N ALA A 271 -0.10 23.12 -2.79
CA ALA A 271 -0.06 24.56 -2.69
C ALA A 271 -1.24 25.23 -3.42
N VAL A 272 -1.45 26.52 -3.15
CA VAL A 272 -2.43 27.36 -3.86
C VAL A 272 -1.82 27.74 -5.22
N SER A 273 -2.62 27.63 -6.29
CA SER A 273 -2.21 28.01 -7.63
C SER A 273 -2.01 29.54 -7.73
N PRO A 274 -1.04 29.99 -8.53
CA PRO A 274 -1.02 31.40 -8.96
C PRO A 274 -2.32 31.77 -9.65
N GLU A 275 -2.66 33.06 -9.64
CA GLU A 275 -3.92 33.53 -10.21
C GLU A 275 -3.96 33.25 -11.73
N ASP A 276 -5.10 32.69 -12.18
CA ASP A 276 -5.36 32.30 -13.56
C ASP A 276 -4.34 31.35 -14.19
N GLN A 277 -3.66 30.53 -13.36
CA GLN A 277 -2.71 29.52 -13.81
C GLN A 277 -3.13 28.14 -13.33
N PRO A 278 -4.02 27.45 -14.05
CA PRO A 278 -4.38 26.07 -13.71
C PRO A 278 -3.20 25.13 -13.97
N THR A 279 -3.08 24.11 -13.13
CA THR A 279 -2.17 22.99 -13.33
C THR A 279 -2.86 21.96 -14.22
N HIS A 280 -2.24 21.59 -15.33
CA HIS A 280 -2.73 20.55 -16.22
C HIS A 280 -2.26 19.18 -15.75
N VAL A 281 -3.18 18.22 -15.64
CA VAL A 281 -2.91 16.82 -15.28
C VAL A 281 -3.39 15.92 -16.40
N GLY A 282 -2.54 15.01 -16.84
CA GLY A 282 -2.87 14.07 -17.91
C GLY A 282 -2.10 12.75 -17.77
N LEU A 283 -2.18 11.91 -18.79
CA LEU A 283 -1.48 10.62 -18.84
C LEU A 283 -0.34 10.63 -19.84
N LYS A 284 0.79 10.07 -19.43
CA LYS A 284 1.94 9.77 -20.30
C LYS A 284 2.27 8.27 -20.24
N THR A 285 3.04 7.78 -21.20
CA THR A 285 3.58 6.42 -21.15
C THR A 285 4.59 6.36 -19.99
N ASP A 286 4.46 5.35 -19.15
CA ASP A 286 5.34 5.11 -18.01
C ASP A 286 6.67 4.49 -18.47
N THR A 287 7.52 5.33 -19.08
CA THR A 287 8.82 4.91 -19.61
C THR A 287 9.80 4.50 -18.52
N GLU A 288 9.65 5.02 -17.30
CA GLU A 288 10.51 4.71 -16.15
C GLU A 288 10.27 3.27 -15.70
N SER A 289 9.02 2.91 -15.38
CA SER A 289 8.66 1.52 -15.05
C SER A 289 9.01 0.53 -16.16
N ILE A 290 8.86 0.92 -17.43
CA ILE A 290 9.25 0.08 -18.58
C ILE A 290 10.78 -0.14 -18.55
N THR A 291 11.55 0.91 -18.36
CA THR A 291 13.02 0.85 -18.29
C THR A 291 13.49 -0.02 -17.14
N ASP A 292 12.93 0.17 -15.94
CA ASP A 292 13.27 -0.61 -14.75
C ASP A 292 12.98 -2.11 -14.94
N ASN A 293 11.85 -2.44 -15.54
CA ASN A 293 11.50 -3.82 -15.86
C ASN A 293 12.48 -4.45 -16.87
N ILE A 294 12.92 -3.68 -17.88
CA ILE A 294 13.92 -4.14 -18.84
C ILE A 294 15.28 -4.34 -18.16
N ILE A 295 15.71 -3.43 -17.29
CA ILE A 295 16.95 -3.55 -16.51
C ILE A 295 16.89 -4.79 -15.62
N GLN A 296 15.78 -5.02 -14.94
CA GLN A 296 15.57 -6.22 -14.12
C GLN A 296 15.65 -7.51 -14.95
N LEU A 297 15.02 -7.53 -16.12
CA LEU A 297 15.09 -8.67 -17.05
C LEU A 297 16.52 -8.97 -17.47
N VAL A 298 17.26 -7.94 -17.90
CA VAL A 298 18.67 -8.07 -18.29
C VAL A 298 19.54 -8.54 -17.13
N GLY A 299 19.27 -8.03 -15.91
CA GLY A 299 19.95 -8.45 -14.68
C GLY A 299 19.74 -9.94 -14.38
N SER A 300 18.48 -10.39 -14.33
CA SER A 300 18.12 -11.79 -14.08
C SER A 300 18.67 -12.72 -15.17
N TYR A 301 18.65 -12.29 -16.43
CA TYR A 301 19.24 -13.03 -17.53
C TYR A 301 20.77 -13.19 -17.38
N ASN A 302 21.47 -12.11 -17.06
CA ASN A 302 22.92 -12.14 -16.85
C ASN A 302 23.33 -13.04 -15.70
N GLU A 303 22.60 -13.03 -14.56
CA GLU A 303 22.86 -13.93 -13.43
C GLU A 303 22.58 -15.39 -13.81
N PHE A 304 21.52 -15.67 -14.57
CA PHE A 304 21.28 -17.01 -15.10
C PHE A 304 22.43 -17.50 -15.99
N ILE A 305 22.88 -16.69 -16.94
CA ILE A 305 24.00 -17.02 -17.84
C ILE A 305 25.30 -17.24 -17.07
N LYS A 306 25.60 -16.37 -16.09
CA LYS A 306 26.76 -16.46 -15.22
C LYS A 306 26.77 -17.81 -14.44
N THR A 307 25.64 -18.14 -13.83
CA THR A 307 25.47 -19.41 -13.09
C THR A 307 25.58 -20.61 -14.05
N ALA A 308 24.90 -20.58 -15.20
CA ALA A 308 24.96 -21.66 -16.18
C ALA A 308 26.37 -21.89 -16.73
N SER A 309 27.18 -20.84 -16.80
CA SER A 309 28.56 -20.89 -17.31
C SER A 309 29.61 -21.26 -16.25
N SER A 310 29.26 -21.22 -14.98
CA SER A 310 30.21 -21.38 -13.86
C SER A 310 30.71 -22.80 -13.66
N TYR A 311 30.05 -23.81 -14.23
CA TYR A 311 30.41 -25.23 -14.04
C TYR A 311 30.86 -25.92 -15.30
N LEU A 312 32.16 -26.19 -15.40
CA LEU A 312 32.82 -26.71 -16.61
C LEU A 312 32.38 -28.12 -17.03
N GLU A 313 32.04 -29.00 -16.10
CA GLU A 313 31.59 -30.38 -16.38
C GLU A 313 30.21 -30.45 -17.03
N THR A 314 29.38 -29.39 -16.90
CA THR A 314 28.04 -29.31 -17.48
C THR A 314 27.99 -28.45 -18.73
N GLN A 315 29.13 -27.97 -19.26
CA GLN A 315 29.16 -27.03 -20.38
C GLN A 315 28.35 -27.47 -21.63
N SER A 316 28.34 -28.76 -21.94
CA SER A 316 27.56 -29.26 -23.07
C SER A 316 26.04 -29.19 -22.85
N ARG A 317 25.60 -29.51 -21.65
CA ARG A 317 24.17 -29.45 -21.25
C ARG A 317 23.73 -28.03 -20.96
N SER A 318 24.57 -27.20 -20.35
CA SER A 318 24.31 -25.78 -20.14
C SER A 318 24.16 -25.03 -21.48
N LYS A 319 24.99 -25.36 -22.49
CA LYS A 319 24.86 -24.78 -23.85
C LYS A 319 23.52 -25.14 -24.50
N GLN A 320 23.04 -26.36 -24.29
CA GLN A 320 21.75 -26.80 -24.83
C GLN A 320 20.58 -26.06 -24.11
N LEU A 321 20.62 -25.94 -22.78
CA LEU A 321 19.67 -25.15 -22.00
C LEU A 321 19.67 -23.67 -22.40
N ILE A 322 20.84 -23.06 -22.55
CA ILE A 322 20.97 -21.66 -22.98
C ILE A 322 20.40 -21.51 -24.41
N HIS A 323 20.61 -22.47 -25.29
CA HIS A 323 20.06 -22.45 -26.65
C HIS A 323 18.52 -22.57 -26.60
N GLU A 324 17.96 -23.45 -25.77
CA GLU A 324 16.52 -23.61 -25.61
C GLU A 324 15.88 -22.35 -25.02
N PHE A 325 16.48 -21.76 -24.00
CA PHE A 325 16.00 -20.49 -23.40
C PHE A 325 16.15 -19.30 -24.34
N SER A 326 17.25 -19.23 -25.12
CA SER A 326 17.40 -18.20 -26.16
C SER A 326 16.35 -18.35 -27.26
N SER A 327 16.00 -19.59 -27.63
CA SER A 327 14.93 -19.90 -28.57
C SER A 327 13.57 -19.47 -28.06
N ILE A 328 13.28 -19.74 -26.76
CA ILE A 328 12.05 -19.31 -26.11
C ILE A 328 11.98 -17.78 -26.03
N ALA A 329 13.04 -17.13 -25.59
CA ALA A 329 13.11 -15.68 -25.50
C ALA A 329 12.95 -14.99 -26.87
N SER A 330 13.54 -15.56 -27.94
CA SER A 330 13.37 -15.05 -29.29
C SER A 330 11.97 -15.30 -29.87
N HIS A 331 11.31 -16.38 -29.43
CA HIS A 331 9.94 -16.69 -29.87
C HIS A 331 8.91 -15.75 -29.27
N TYR A 332 9.14 -15.32 -28.00
CA TYR A 332 8.24 -14.39 -27.31
C TYR A 332 8.65 -12.91 -27.42
N GLY A 333 9.86 -12.61 -27.92
CA GLY A 333 10.37 -11.24 -28.07
C GLY A 333 10.26 -10.65 -29.50
N THR A 334 9.77 -11.42 -30.47
CA THR A 334 9.65 -11.00 -31.86
C THR A 334 8.24 -10.96 -32.42
N SER A 335 7.22 -11.01 -31.58
CA SER A 335 5.81 -10.85 -31.98
C SER A 335 5.23 -9.51 -31.58
#